data_33480d36ccddb3395c30755887ee9f70
#
_entry.id   33480d36ccddb3395c30755887ee9f70
#
_cell.length_a   1.000
_cell.length_b   1.000
_cell.length_c   1.000
_cell.angle_alpha   90.00
_cell.angle_beta   90.00
_cell.angle_gamma   90.00
#
_symmetry.space_group_name_H-M   'P 1'
#
loop_
_entity.id
_entity.type
_entity.pdbx_description
1 polymer ?
#
loop_
_entity_poly.entity_id
_entity_poly.type
_entity_poly.pdbx_seq_one_letter_code
_entity_poly.pdbx_strand_id
1 'polypeptide(L)'
;MVKQDSLLTKIAFLGISFVLTSAYAINGALPQMTEALHISSTEAQVLATTPSITVTIFVLLSSFIAAKLGDKNTIILGVTLVGIAGMIPFFTDSYVIILASRTVLGAGFGIFNSLAVSMIAVMYNGKTRSSMLGYRAAAEQVGQAVLTLLAGLLLAFGWHATFLVYLIAFPILFLFIKRVPDTSEMTPLKTETTDSTQVEEVTRISPLVLVLTFFAAFLVIDYMAIQLSFPFMAADLKGDGYNTSPILSAMLIAATIGGVTYGCFMAKFGRFTLQIGLVLMAISNFLVAFSNGNFGMLILGVLLIGFPLQLISPFIFNQLPKLAPLARQSLVTSIILIGFNVGVFIEPIVVAAFAKMIGHGGGSAASSAYATIPYLGSVLLIIAIITVITNRKQEK
;
A
#
# COMPACT_ATOMS: atom_id res chain seq x y z
N MET A 1 32.46 -12.47 -12.00
CA MET A 1 31.96 -12.06 -10.64
C MET A 1 31.09 -10.82 -10.79
N VAL A 2 29.81 -10.92 -10.47
CA VAL A 2 28.90 -9.76 -10.44
C VAL A 2 29.29 -8.92 -9.22
N LYS A 3 29.72 -7.66 -9.41
CA LYS A 3 30.04 -6.78 -8.27
C LYS A 3 28.73 -6.47 -7.53
N GLN A 4 28.58 -6.97 -6.30
CA GLN A 4 27.40 -6.75 -5.42
C GLN A 4 27.05 -5.26 -5.29
N ASP A 5 28.03 -4.39 -5.30
CA ASP A 5 27.89 -2.93 -5.17
C ASP A 5 27.71 -2.18 -6.51
N SER A 6 27.49 -2.89 -7.62
CA SER A 6 27.29 -2.21 -8.91
C SER A 6 25.93 -1.47 -8.91
N LEU A 7 25.93 -0.28 -9.52
CA LEU A 7 24.70 0.52 -9.70
C LEU A 7 23.59 -0.30 -10.38
N LEU A 8 23.94 -1.14 -11.35
CA LEU A 8 22.99 -1.98 -12.08
C LEU A 8 22.36 -3.06 -11.19
N THR A 9 23.10 -3.63 -10.23
CA THR A 9 22.55 -4.57 -9.25
C THR A 9 21.55 -3.87 -8.33
N LYS A 10 21.89 -2.65 -7.86
CA LYS A 10 20.97 -1.83 -7.04
C LYS A 10 19.70 -1.48 -7.82
N ILE A 11 19.83 -1.05 -9.07
CA ILE A 11 18.69 -0.75 -9.96
C ILE A 11 17.81 -2.02 -10.18
N ALA A 12 18.42 -3.20 -10.35
CA ALA A 12 17.67 -4.44 -10.52
C ALA A 12 16.80 -4.77 -9.29
N PHE A 13 17.35 -4.58 -8.09
CA PHE A 13 16.60 -4.74 -6.84
C PHE A 13 15.49 -3.70 -6.67
N LEU A 14 15.81 -2.44 -6.92
CA LEU A 14 14.82 -1.36 -6.80
C LEU A 14 13.71 -1.49 -7.85
N GLY A 15 14.04 -2.03 -9.03
CA GLY A 15 13.07 -2.31 -10.08
C GLY A 15 11.99 -3.32 -9.63
N ILE A 16 12.36 -4.36 -8.87
CA ILE A 16 11.37 -5.30 -8.32
C ILE A 16 10.40 -4.57 -7.38
N SER A 17 10.92 -3.70 -6.53
CA SER A 17 10.11 -2.91 -5.60
C SER A 17 9.23 -1.89 -6.33
N PHE A 18 9.69 -1.35 -7.44
CA PHE A 18 8.92 -0.48 -8.32
C PHE A 18 7.66 -1.18 -8.88
N VAL A 19 7.75 -2.48 -9.20
CA VAL A 19 6.62 -3.27 -9.71
C VAL A 19 5.63 -3.65 -8.60
N LEU A 20 6.09 -3.77 -7.35
CA LEU A 20 5.29 -4.29 -6.22
C LEU A 20 3.95 -3.58 -6.03
N THR A 21 3.92 -2.28 -6.27
CA THR A 21 2.73 -1.43 -6.05
C THR A 21 1.89 -1.22 -7.32
N SER A 22 2.22 -1.90 -8.42
CA SER A 22 1.48 -1.81 -9.69
C SER A 22 0.02 -2.30 -9.59
N ALA A 23 -0.33 -3.04 -8.52
CA ALA A 23 -1.70 -3.51 -8.29
C ALA A 23 -2.75 -2.39 -8.35
N TYR A 24 -2.40 -1.21 -7.88
CA TYR A 24 -3.30 -0.06 -7.78
C TYR A 24 -3.23 0.89 -8.99
N ALA A 25 -2.36 0.63 -9.94
CA ALA A 25 -2.18 1.48 -11.13
C ALA A 25 -3.46 1.61 -11.98
N ILE A 26 -4.32 0.59 -11.94
CA ILE A 26 -5.57 0.53 -12.71
C ILE A 26 -6.74 1.29 -12.06
N ASN A 27 -6.57 1.87 -10.86
CA ASN A 27 -7.68 2.49 -10.13
C ASN A 27 -8.39 3.59 -10.93
N GLY A 28 -7.66 4.32 -11.77
CA GLY A 28 -8.23 5.33 -12.66
C GLY A 28 -9.15 4.78 -13.76
N ALA A 29 -9.06 3.47 -14.08
CA ALA A 29 -9.86 2.82 -15.10
C ALA A 29 -11.14 2.17 -14.54
N LEU A 30 -11.34 2.13 -13.21
CA LEU A 30 -12.47 1.43 -12.59
C LEU A 30 -13.85 1.87 -13.11
N PRO A 31 -14.17 3.16 -13.34
CA PRO A 31 -15.45 3.55 -13.90
C PRO A 31 -15.69 2.95 -15.29
N GLN A 32 -14.70 3.00 -16.20
CA GLN A 32 -14.81 2.41 -17.54
C GLN A 32 -14.94 0.88 -17.49
N MET A 33 -14.24 0.22 -16.55
CA MET A 33 -14.38 -1.23 -16.33
C MET A 33 -15.79 -1.59 -15.84
N THR A 34 -16.37 -0.78 -14.95
CA THR A 34 -17.73 -0.98 -14.43
C THR A 34 -18.74 -0.96 -15.57
N GLU A 35 -18.64 0.00 -16.46
CA GLU A 35 -19.51 0.13 -17.63
C GLU A 35 -19.29 -1.03 -18.61
N ALA A 36 -18.04 -1.29 -19.00
CA ALA A 36 -17.73 -2.29 -20.03
C ALA A 36 -18.01 -3.73 -19.60
N LEU A 37 -17.82 -4.07 -18.33
CA LEU A 37 -18.03 -5.42 -17.79
C LEU A 37 -19.47 -5.61 -17.25
N HIS A 38 -20.30 -4.57 -17.24
CA HIS A 38 -21.65 -4.57 -16.66
C HIS A 38 -21.69 -5.06 -15.20
N ILE A 39 -20.71 -4.63 -14.41
CA ILE A 39 -20.56 -4.96 -12.98
C ILE A 39 -20.89 -3.75 -12.11
N SER A 40 -21.16 -4.00 -10.83
CA SER A 40 -21.31 -2.91 -9.85
C SER A 40 -19.96 -2.22 -9.56
N SER A 41 -20.02 -0.98 -9.12
CA SER A 41 -18.84 -0.24 -8.69
C SER A 41 -18.11 -0.92 -7.53
N THR A 42 -18.83 -1.59 -6.63
CA THR A 42 -18.24 -2.39 -5.55
C THR A 42 -17.46 -3.59 -6.10
N GLU A 43 -17.99 -4.30 -7.10
CA GLU A 43 -17.27 -5.40 -7.75
C GLU A 43 -15.99 -4.91 -8.45
N ALA A 44 -16.04 -3.76 -9.12
CA ALA A 44 -14.86 -3.16 -9.74
C ALA A 44 -13.79 -2.79 -8.67
N GLN A 45 -14.20 -2.23 -7.53
CA GLN A 45 -13.29 -1.96 -6.42
C GLN A 45 -12.71 -3.26 -5.80
N VAL A 46 -13.51 -4.33 -5.71
CA VAL A 46 -13.04 -5.66 -5.27
C VAL A 46 -11.96 -6.19 -6.23
N LEU A 47 -12.10 -6.01 -7.56
CA LEU A 47 -11.02 -6.37 -8.50
C LEU A 47 -9.71 -5.64 -8.17
N ALA A 48 -9.77 -4.36 -7.80
CA ALA A 48 -8.60 -3.57 -7.45
C ALA A 48 -7.95 -4.03 -6.14
N THR A 49 -8.74 -4.45 -5.14
CA THR A 49 -8.27 -4.78 -3.78
C THR A 49 -7.98 -6.27 -3.56
N THR A 50 -8.48 -7.17 -4.40
CA THR A 50 -8.23 -8.62 -4.33
C THR A 50 -6.75 -9.01 -4.19
N PRO A 51 -5.78 -8.36 -4.87
CA PRO A 51 -4.38 -8.71 -4.68
C PRO A 51 -3.92 -8.59 -3.23
N SER A 52 -4.46 -7.68 -2.42
CA SER A 52 -4.00 -7.43 -1.06
C SER A 52 -4.22 -8.62 -0.12
N ILE A 53 -5.35 -9.34 -0.25
CA ILE A 53 -5.57 -10.54 0.57
C ILE A 53 -4.65 -11.68 0.14
N THR A 54 -4.43 -11.86 -1.14
CA THR A 54 -3.54 -12.90 -1.64
C THR A 54 -2.07 -12.59 -1.35
N VAL A 55 -1.65 -11.33 -1.40
CA VAL A 55 -0.33 -10.90 -0.90
C VAL A 55 -0.13 -11.39 0.54
N THR A 56 -1.09 -11.17 1.43
CA THR A 56 -0.99 -11.57 2.83
C THR A 56 -0.75 -13.07 2.98
N ILE A 57 -1.51 -13.89 2.26
CA ILE A 57 -1.37 -15.36 2.29
C ILE A 57 0.00 -15.79 1.76
N PHE A 58 0.40 -15.26 0.60
CA PHE A 58 1.61 -15.71 -0.08
C PHE A 58 2.90 -15.13 0.50
N VAL A 59 2.86 -14.02 1.24
CA VAL A 59 3.98 -13.58 2.08
C VAL A 59 4.33 -14.63 3.13
N LEU A 60 3.33 -15.24 3.77
CA LEU A 60 3.55 -16.32 4.75
C LEU A 60 4.07 -17.59 4.09
N LEU A 61 3.63 -17.90 2.88
CA LEU A 61 4.06 -19.09 2.12
C LEU A 61 5.42 -18.91 1.43
N SER A 62 5.88 -17.66 1.25
CA SER A 62 7.10 -17.34 0.50
C SER A 62 8.34 -18.06 1.03
N SER A 63 8.48 -18.16 2.35
CA SER A 63 9.60 -18.85 2.98
C SER A 63 9.63 -20.36 2.68
N PHE A 64 8.46 -21.01 2.60
CA PHE A 64 8.36 -22.44 2.25
C PHE A 64 8.70 -22.67 0.78
N ILE A 65 8.30 -21.74 -0.10
CA ILE A 65 8.65 -21.82 -1.53
C ILE A 65 10.15 -21.59 -1.70
N ALA A 66 10.71 -20.59 -1.01
CA ALA A 66 12.14 -20.26 -1.06
C ALA A 66 13.02 -21.38 -0.52
N ALA A 67 12.58 -22.13 0.49
CA ALA A 67 13.29 -23.30 0.99
C ALA A 67 13.48 -24.41 -0.06
N LYS A 68 12.60 -24.47 -1.08
CA LYS A 68 12.69 -25.48 -2.16
C LYS A 68 13.38 -24.95 -3.42
N LEU A 69 13.13 -23.70 -3.78
CA LEU A 69 13.58 -23.11 -5.06
C LEU A 69 14.82 -22.21 -4.90
N GLY A 70 15.16 -21.82 -3.68
CA GLY A 70 16.10 -20.74 -3.38
C GLY A 70 15.47 -19.35 -3.54
N ASP A 71 16.01 -18.34 -2.85
CA ASP A 71 15.45 -16.99 -2.80
C ASP A 71 15.35 -16.34 -4.18
N LYS A 72 16.43 -16.43 -4.97
CA LYS A 72 16.49 -15.82 -6.30
C LYS A 72 15.41 -16.38 -7.24
N ASN A 73 15.29 -17.73 -7.34
CA ASN A 73 14.33 -18.37 -8.23
C ASN A 73 12.88 -18.11 -7.77
N THR A 74 12.67 -18.00 -6.48
CA THR A 74 11.36 -17.66 -5.91
C THR A 74 10.95 -16.23 -6.27
N ILE A 75 11.87 -15.28 -6.24
CA ILE A 75 11.62 -13.91 -6.72
C ILE A 75 11.33 -13.92 -8.22
N ILE A 76 12.11 -14.65 -9.02
CA ILE A 76 11.88 -14.80 -10.47
C ILE A 76 10.47 -15.33 -10.73
N LEU A 77 10.05 -16.37 -10.03
CA LEU A 77 8.70 -16.93 -10.12
C LEU A 77 7.63 -15.88 -9.80
N GLY A 78 7.78 -15.16 -8.67
CA GLY A 78 6.82 -14.13 -8.25
C GLY A 78 6.67 -13.00 -9.26
N VAL A 79 7.79 -12.44 -9.76
CA VAL A 79 7.76 -11.36 -10.76
C VAL A 79 7.21 -11.86 -12.11
N THR A 80 7.50 -13.09 -12.50
CA THR A 80 6.93 -13.72 -13.71
C THR A 80 5.40 -13.84 -13.60
N LEU A 81 4.91 -14.32 -12.45
CA LEU A 81 3.47 -14.42 -12.18
C LEU A 81 2.80 -13.03 -12.27
N VAL A 82 3.43 -11.98 -11.73
CA VAL A 82 2.91 -10.62 -11.81
C VAL A 82 2.84 -10.13 -13.26
N GLY A 83 3.88 -10.34 -14.05
CA GLY A 83 3.89 -9.95 -15.46
C GLY A 83 2.81 -10.65 -16.27
N ILE A 84 2.72 -11.99 -16.15
CA ILE A 84 1.75 -12.78 -16.91
C ILE A 84 0.32 -12.52 -16.44
N ALA A 85 0.05 -12.66 -15.13
CA ALA A 85 -1.29 -12.48 -14.60
C ALA A 85 -1.79 -11.04 -14.75
N GLY A 86 -0.90 -10.06 -14.61
CA GLY A 86 -1.23 -8.65 -14.84
C GLY A 86 -1.67 -8.35 -16.26
N MET A 87 -1.18 -9.11 -17.26
CA MET A 87 -1.53 -8.92 -18.67
C MET A 87 -2.84 -9.62 -19.07
N ILE A 88 -3.33 -10.60 -18.32
CA ILE A 88 -4.54 -11.37 -18.69
C ILE A 88 -5.76 -10.46 -18.97
N PRO A 89 -6.05 -9.41 -18.16
CA PRO A 89 -7.22 -8.56 -18.41
C PRO A 89 -7.15 -7.77 -19.71
N PHE A 90 -5.99 -7.66 -20.34
CA PHE A 90 -5.86 -7.06 -21.67
C PHE A 90 -6.57 -7.88 -22.75
N PHE A 91 -6.73 -9.17 -22.54
CA PHE A 91 -7.26 -10.12 -23.54
C PHE A 91 -8.68 -10.62 -23.25
N THR A 92 -9.36 -10.13 -22.21
CA THR A 92 -10.66 -10.71 -21.79
C THR A 92 -11.57 -9.68 -21.15
N ASP A 93 -12.88 -9.83 -21.39
CA ASP A 93 -13.98 -9.10 -20.76
C ASP A 93 -14.67 -9.92 -19.65
N SER A 94 -14.15 -11.09 -19.30
CA SER A 94 -14.74 -11.93 -18.25
C SER A 94 -14.32 -11.48 -16.86
N TYR A 95 -15.27 -10.98 -16.05
CA TYR A 95 -15.06 -10.63 -14.66
C TYR A 95 -14.34 -11.73 -13.85
N VAL A 96 -14.79 -13.00 -14.03
CA VAL A 96 -14.23 -14.14 -13.29
C VAL A 96 -12.76 -14.39 -13.65
N ILE A 97 -12.41 -14.30 -14.94
CA ILE A 97 -11.03 -14.46 -15.40
C ILE A 97 -10.16 -13.31 -14.90
N ILE A 98 -10.68 -12.07 -14.94
CA ILE A 98 -10.00 -10.89 -14.40
C ILE A 98 -9.77 -11.07 -12.90
N LEU A 99 -10.79 -11.45 -12.12
CA LEU A 99 -10.67 -11.68 -10.68
C LEU A 99 -9.64 -12.78 -10.36
N ALA A 100 -9.66 -13.89 -11.08
CA ALA A 100 -8.67 -14.94 -10.94
C ALA A 100 -7.25 -14.45 -11.25
N SER A 101 -7.09 -13.65 -12.30
CA SER A 101 -5.79 -13.06 -12.65
C SER A 101 -5.28 -12.11 -11.57
N ARG A 102 -6.16 -11.30 -10.96
CA ARG A 102 -5.84 -10.41 -9.82
C ARG A 102 -5.40 -11.20 -8.59
N THR A 103 -6.04 -12.35 -8.33
CA THR A 103 -5.66 -13.29 -7.27
C THR A 103 -4.24 -13.83 -7.49
N VAL A 104 -3.93 -14.31 -8.71
CA VAL A 104 -2.59 -14.82 -9.07
C VAL A 104 -1.54 -13.70 -9.02
N LEU A 105 -1.89 -12.50 -9.46
CA LEU A 105 -1.03 -11.32 -9.40
C LEU A 105 -0.63 -11.00 -7.95
N GLY A 106 -1.61 -11.00 -7.02
CA GLY A 106 -1.34 -10.80 -5.61
C GLY A 106 -0.48 -11.92 -5.00
N ALA A 107 -0.67 -13.18 -5.42
CA ALA A 107 0.19 -14.29 -5.04
C ALA A 107 1.64 -14.01 -5.48
N GLY A 108 1.86 -13.57 -6.72
CA GLY A 108 3.17 -13.17 -7.22
C GLY A 108 3.82 -12.09 -6.35
N PHE A 109 3.10 -11.02 -6.02
CA PHE A 109 3.59 -9.97 -5.12
C PHE A 109 3.96 -10.52 -3.74
N GLY A 110 3.11 -11.36 -3.14
CA GLY A 110 3.36 -11.96 -1.83
C GLY A 110 4.61 -12.82 -1.81
N ILE A 111 4.83 -13.61 -2.86
CA ILE A 111 5.99 -14.50 -2.98
C ILE A 111 7.31 -13.72 -2.94
N PHE A 112 7.45 -12.62 -3.68
CA PHE A 112 8.74 -11.94 -3.75
C PHE A 112 8.93 -10.78 -2.77
N ASN A 113 7.87 -10.22 -2.19
CA ASN A 113 7.96 -9.02 -1.36
C ASN A 113 8.88 -9.20 -0.14
N SER A 114 8.65 -10.24 0.66
CA SER A 114 9.45 -10.51 1.86
C SER A 114 10.88 -10.95 1.50
N LEU A 115 11.04 -11.71 0.42
CA LEU A 115 12.35 -12.21 -0.02
C LEU A 115 13.23 -11.08 -0.56
N ALA A 116 12.67 -10.09 -1.23
CA ALA A 116 13.43 -8.90 -1.65
C ALA A 116 14.05 -8.16 -0.46
N VAL A 117 13.31 -8.05 0.65
CA VAL A 117 13.84 -7.48 1.91
C VAL A 117 14.93 -8.36 2.51
N SER A 118 14.69 -9.66 2.58
CA SER A 118 15.64 -10.65 3.11
C SER A 118 16.96 -10.65 2.32
N MET A 119 16.89 -10.65 1.00
CA MET A 119 18.08 -10.59 0.15
C MET A 119 18.89 -9.30 0.34
N ILE A 120 18.23 -8.14 0.50
CA ILE A 120 18.94 -6.90 0.85
C ILE A 120 19.69 -7.06 2.18
N ALA A 121 19.07 -7.72 3.16
CA ALA A 121 19.69 -7.95 4.46
C ALA A 121 20.90 -8.90 4.42
N VAL A 122 20.91 -9.86 3.47
CA VAL A 122 22.04 -10.79 3.24
C VAL A 122 23.15 -10.14 2.44
N MET A 123 22.81 -9.31 1.43
CA MET A 123 23.78 -8.73 0.51
C MET A 123 24.47 -7.46 1.02
N TYR A 124 23.81 -6.69 1.89
CA TYR A 124 24.30 -5.37 2.31
C TYR A 124 24.36 -5.23 3.82
N ASN A 125 25.36 -4.49 4.34
CA ASN A 125 25.60 -4.25 5.76
C ASN A 125 25.54 -2.77 6.12
N GLY A 126 25.35 -2.50 7.43
CA GLY A 126 25.46 -1.17 8.03
C GLY A 126 24.65 -0.09 7.31
N LYS A 127 25.29 1.04 6.99
CA LYS A 127 24.64 2.18 6.30
C LYS A 127 24.12 1.81 4.93
N THR A 128 24.81 0.95 4.18
CA THR A 128 24.38 0.54 2.82
C THR A 128 23.08 -0.25 2.87
N ARG A 129 22.91 -1.16 3.84
CA ARG A 129 21.66 -1.88 4.08
C ARG A 129 20.50 -0.92 4.38
N SER A 130 20.71 0.00 5.33
CA SER A 130 19.69 0.98 5.70
C SER A 130 19.31 1.87 4.51
N SER A 131 20.29 2.31 3.71
CA SER A 131 20.04 3.10 2.50
C SER A 131 19.28 2.30 1.45
N MET A 132 19.61 1.03 1.23
CA MET A 132 18.90 0.16 0.25
C MET A 132 17.46 -0.08 0.65
N LEU A 133 17.16 -0.27 1.94
CA LEU A 133 15.79 -0.38 2.44
C LEU A 133 15.01 0.93 2.26
N GLY A 134 15.66 2.07 2.49
CA GLY A 134 15.06 3.39 2.22
C GLY A 134 14.79 3.63 0.74
N TYR A 135 15.75 3.31 -0.14
CA TYR A 135 15.56 3.40 -1.60
C TYR A 135 14.47 2.44 -2.09
N ARG A 136 14.36 1.25 -1.48
CA ARG A 136 13.27 0.31 -1.76
C ARG A 136 11.90 0.93 -1.48
N ALA A 137 11.71 1.49 -0.30
CA ALA A 137 10.45 2.15 0.06
C ALA A 137 10.13 3.34 -0.87
N ALA A 138 11.14 4.13 -1.23
CA ALA A 138 10.99 5.21 -2.21
C ALA A 138 10.63 4.68 -3.60
N ALA A 139 11.26 3.59 -4.06
CA ALA A 139 10.97 2.96 -5.34
C ALA A 139 9.54 2.40 -5.41
N GLU A 140 8.99 1.90 -4.31
CA GLU A 140 7.59 1.47 -4.22
C GLU A 140 6.63 2.65 -4.44
N GLN A 141 6.84 3.77 -3.75
CA GLN A 141 5.97 4.94 -3.86
C GLN A 141 6.08 5.62 -5.24
N VAL A 142 7.31 5.83 -5.71
CA VAL A 142 7.56 6.39 -7.05
C VAL A 142 7.02 5.45 -8.12
N GLY A 143 7.23 4.13 -7.96
CA GLY A 143 6.71 3.11 -8.85
C GLY A 143 5.20 3.18 -8.97
N GLN A 144 4.50 3.26 -7.86
CA GLN A 144 3.04 3.39 -7.84
C GLN A 144 2.60 4.65 -8.58
N ALA A 145 3.20 5.81 -8.29
CA ALA A 145 2.84 7.07 -8.93
C ALA A 145 3.07 7.04 -10.44
N VAL A 146 4.25 6.56 -10.88
CA VAL A 146 4.61 6.46 -12.30
C VAL A 146 3.71 5.47 -13.02
N LEU A 147 3.48 4.28 -12.46
CA LEU A 147 2.65 3.26 -13.11
C LEU A 147 1.17 3.67 -13.16
N THR A 148 0.66 4.39 -12.16
CA THR A 148 -0.68 4.98 -12.19
C THR A 148 -0.80 6.02 -13.29
N LEU A 149 0.22 6.89 -13.45
CA LEU A 149 0.23 7.88 -14.53
C LEU A 149 0.30 7.21 -15.92
N LEU A 150 1.17 6.20 -16.08
CA LEU A 150 1.27 5.42 -17.32
C LEU A 150 -0.03 4.69 -17.65
N ALA A 151 -0.68 4.05 -16.66
CA ALA A 151 -1.98 3.43 -16.85
C ALA A 151 -3.03 4.45 -17.30
N GLY A 152 -3.01 5.66 -16.73
CA GLY A 152 -3.88 6.75 -17.15
C GLY A 152 -3.63 7.25 -18.58
N LEU A 153 -2.38 7.27 -19.04
CA LEU A 153 -2.07 7.57 -20.44
C LEU A 153 -2.58 6.47 -21.38
N LEU A 154 -2.41 5.21 -20.98
CA LEU A 154 -2.90 4.05 -21.73
C LEU A 154 -4.43 3.97 -21.75
N LEU A 155 -5.11 4.54 -20.74
CA LEU A 155 -6.57 4.59 -20.66
C LEU A 155 -7.21 5.29 -21.87
N ALA A 156 -6.49 6.19 -22.53
CA ALA A 156 -6.93 6.82 -23.77
C ALA A 156 -7.17 5.81 -24.92
N PHE A 157 -6.55 4.63 -24.85
CA PHE A 157 -6.73 3.51 -25.79
C PHE A 157 -7.72 2.46 -25.31
N GLY A 158 -8.48 2.77 -24.25
CA GLY A 158 -9.43 1.88 -23.57
C GLY A 158 -8.90 1.26 -22.28
N TRP A 159 -9.83 0.79 -21.45
CA TRP A 159 -9.48 0.27 -20.13
C TRP A 159 -8.57 -0.97 -20.17
N HIS A 160 -8.67 -1.81 -21.19
CA HIS A 160 -7.79 -2.97 -21.41
C HIS A 160 -6.31 -2.53 -21.51
N ALA A 161 -6.06 -1.43 -22.22
CA ALA A 161 -4.70 -0.96 -22.45
C ALA A 161 -4.00 -0.57 -21.13
N THR A 162 -4.73 -0.22 -20.08
CA THR A 162 -4.14 0.10 -18.77
C THR A 162 -3.33 -1.07 -18.19
N PHE A 163 -3.69 -2.31 -18.53
CA PHE A 163 -2.99 -3.51 -18.05
C PHE A 163 -1.64 -3.72 -18.75
N LEU A 164 -1.34 -3.02 -19.84
CA LEU A 164 -0.01 -3.04 -20.46
C LEU A 164 1.09 -2.51 -19.56
N VAL A 165 0.77 -1.77 -18.49
CA VAL A 165 1.76 -1.35 -17.47
C VAL A 165 2.50 -2.53 -16.85
N TYR A 166 1.89 -3.71 -16.81
CA TYR A 166 2.52 -4.92 -16.27
C TYR A 166 3.64 -5.47 -17.17
N LEU A 167 3.73 -5.05 -18.45
CA LEU A 167 4.87 -5.38 -19.33
C LEU A 167 6.22 -4.94 -18.74
N ILE A 168 6.22 -3.90 -17.88
CA ILE A 168 7.44 -3.41 -17.23
C ILE A 168 8.09 -4.47 -16.32
N ALA A 169 7.32 -5.46 -15.88
CA ALA A 169 7.85 -6.57 -15.07
C ALA A 169 8.91 -7.38 -15.84
N PHE A 170 8.77 -7.56 -17.16
CA PHE A 170 9.69 -8.41 -17.95
C PHE A 170 11.10 -7.81 -18.11
N PRO A 171 11.29 -6.53 -18.51
CA PRO A 171 12.63 -5.94 -18.55
C PRO A 171 13.28 -5.87 -17.16
N ILE A 172 12.51 -5.62 -16.10
CA ILE A 172 13.02 -5.63 -14.73
C ILE A 172 13.43 -7.06 -14.34
N LEU A 173 12.63 -8.06 -14.65
CA LEU A 173 12.94 -9.46 -14.43
C LEU A 173 14.23 -9.88 -15.15
N PHE A 174 14.37 -9.50 -16.41
CA PHE A 174 15.58 -9.78 -17.20
C PHE A 174 16.83 -9.15 -16.57
N LEU A 175 16.73 -7.91 -16.12
CA LEU A 175 17.81 -7.21 -15.42
C LEU A 175 18.16 -7.91 -14.11
N PHE A 176 17.14 -8.33 -13.33
CA PHE A 176 17.31 -9.05 -12.08
C PHE A 176 18.03 -10.39 -12.28
N ILE A 177 17.59 -11.21 -13.24
CA ILE A 177 18.20 -12.50 -13.55
C ILE A 177 19.69 -12.33 -13.89
N LYS A 178 20.04 -11.31 -14.69
CA LYS A 178 21.43 -11.09 -15.14
C LYS A 178 22.34 -10.47 -14.10
N ARG A 179 21.82 -9.64 -13.20
CA ARG A 179 22.63 -8.77 -12.32
C ARG A 179 22.62 -9.15 -10.86
N VAL A 180 21.61 -9.86 -10.40
CA VAL A 180 21.54 -10.26 -9.00
C VAL A 180 22.12 -11.66 -8.85
N PRO A 181 23.16 -11.84 -8.00
CA PRO A 181 23.75 -13.14 -7.74
C PRO A 181 22.75 -14.05 -6.99
N ASP A 182 22.98 -15.35 -7.06
CA ASP A 182 22.28 -16.29 -6.19
C ASP A 182 22.83 -16.16 -4.76
N THR A 183 21.93 -16.05 -3.79
CA THR A 183 22.29 -15.90 -2.38
C THR A 183 22.18 -17.22 -1.59
N SER A 184 21.83 -18.32 -2.25
CA SER A 184 21.65 -19.63 -1.62
C SER A 184 22.90 -20.16 -0.89
N GLU A 185 24.09 -19.72 -1.30
CA GLU A 185 25.37 -20.07 -0.67
C GLU A 185 25.89 -18.99 0.29
N MET A 186 25.20 -17.86 0.41
CA MET A 186 25.62 -16.77 1.30
C MET A 186 25.07 -16.99 2.71
N THR A 187 25.95 -17.24 3.66
CA THR A 187 25.59 -17.27 5.08
C THR A 187 25.11 -15.87 5.50
N PRO A 188 23.97 -15.76 6.19
CA PRO A 188 23.54 -14.46 6.72
C PRO A 188 24.68 -13.84 7.54
N LEU A 189 25.12 -12.67 7.13
CA LEU A 189 26.16 -11.94 7.86
C LEU A 189 25.62 -11.62 9.26
N LYS A 190 26.34 -12.10 10.29
CA LYS A 190 25.98 -11.84 11.70
C LYS A 190 25.74 -10.35 11.87
N THR A 191 24.53 -10.01 12.26
CA THR A 191 24.18 -8.64 12.66
C THR A 191 24.97 -8.34 13.93
N GLU A 192 25.95 -7.46 13.84
CA GLU A 192 26.52 -6.85 15.05
C GLU A 192 25.36 -6.13 15.73
N THR A 193 25.00 -6.62 16.89
CA THR A 193 24.06 -5.96 17.82
C THR A 193 24.70 -4.65 18.23
N THR A 194 24.22 -3.56 17.62
CA THR A 194 24.55 -2.22 18.10
C THR A 194 23.99 -2.09 19.52
N ASP A 195 24.83 -1.65 20.43
CA ASP A 195 24.57 -1.44 21.84
C ASP A 195 23.16 -0.91 22.09
N SER A 196 22.38 -1.73 22.76
CA SER A 196 21.04 -1.39 23.24
C SER A 196 21.20 -0.52 24.49
N THR A 197 20.95 0.77 24.35
CA THR A 197 20.47 1.59 25.48
C THR A 197 19.35 0.82 26.17
N GLN A 198 19.42 0.69 27.48
CA GLN A 198 18.50 -0.04 28.35
C GLN A 198 17.04 0.37 28.06
N VAL A 199 16.38 -0.39 27.21
CA VAL A 199 14.92 -0.42 27.11
C VAL A 199 14.48 -1.52 28.07
N GLU A 200 13.56 -1.25 28.98
CA GLU A 200 12.92 -2.25 29.83
C GLU A 200 12.57 -3.48 29.00
N GLU A 201 13.08 -4.63 29.37
CA GLU A 201 12.99 -5.85 28.56
C GLU A 201 11.54 -6.35 28.56
N VAL A 202 10.81 -6.01 27.51
CA VAL A 202 9.44 -6.49 27.31
C VAL A 202 9.46 -8.00 27.12
N THR A 203 8.99 -8.75 28.12
CA THR A 203 9.05 -10.22 28.13
C THR A 203 7.89 -10.89 27.38
N ARG A 204 6.79 -10.17 27.11
CA ARG A 204 5.57 -10.71 26.47
C ARG A 204 5.05 -9.78 25.38
N ILE A 205 4.33 -10.34 24.39
CA ILE A 205 3.61 -9.56 23.39
C ILE A 205 2.44 -8.85 24.10
N SER A 206 2.36 -7.54 23.94
CA SER A 206 1.28 -6.73 24.49
C SER A 206 -0.03 -6.98 23.73
N PRO A 207 -1.19 -7.12 24.41
CA PRO A 207 -2.50 -7.18 23.77
C PRO A 207 -2.82 -5.91 22.96
N LEU A 208 -2.11 -4.79 23.20
CA LEU A 208 -2.22 -3.57 22.42
C LEU A 208 -1.87 -3.78 20.91
N VAL A 209 -1.12 -4.85 20.57
CA VAL A 209 -0.84 -5.24 19.19
C VAL A 209 -2.12 -5.45 18.39
N LEU A 210 -3.13 -6.11 18.96
CA LEU A 210 -4.43 -6.30 18.31
C LEU A 210 -5.13 -4.96 18.07
N VAL A 211 -5.13 -4.08 19.07
CA VAL A 211 -5.72 -2.73 18.94
C VAL A 211 -5.04 -1.95 17.81
N LEU A 212 -3.70 -1.99 17.75
CA LEU A 212 -2.96 -1.33 16.68
C LEU A 212 -3.19 -1.98 15.31
N THR A 213 -3.42 -3.30 15.25
CA THR A 213 -3.74 -3.99 14.00
C THR A 213 -5.12 -3.55 13.47
N PHE A 214 -6.14 -3.47 14.32
CA PHE A 214 -7.45 -2.95 13.94
C PHE A 214 -7.39 -1.46 13.59
N PHE A 215 -6.60 -0.68 14.32
CA PHE A 215 -6.37 0.72 14.01
C PHE A 215 -5.68 0.90 12.66
N ALA A 216 -4.66 0.09 12.35
CA ALA A 216 -4.00 0.09 11.05
C ALA A 216 -4.97 -0.26 9.91
N ALA A 217 -5.82 -1.28 10.11
CA ALA A 217 -6.87 -1.63 9.16
C ALA A 217 -7.85 -0.47 8.94
N PHE A 218 -8.30 0.20 10.02
CA PHE A 218 -9.19 1.35 9.95
C PHE A 218 -8.58 2.53 9.17
N LEU A 219 -7.31 2.86 9.43
CA LEU A 219 -6.61 3.93 8.72
C LEU A 219 -6.53 3.67 7.21
N VAL A 220 -6.30 2.42 6.84
CA VAL A 220 -6.23 2.05 5.42
C VAL A 220 -7.60 2.01 4.78
N ILE A 221 -8.64 1.55 5.49
CA ILE A 221 -10.03 1.63 5.01
C ILE A 221 -10.37 3.08 4.69
N ASP A 222 -10.06 4.01 5.60
CA ASP A 222 -10.31 5.44 5.40
C ASP A 222 -9.56 6.00 4.18
N TYR A 223 -8.27 5.70 4.06
CA TYR A 223 -7.46 6.12 2.92
C TYR A 223 -7.98 5.55 1.59
N MET A 224 -8.28 4.25 1.57
CA MET A 224 -8.76 3.55 0.38
C MET A 224 -10.18 3.99 -0.01
N ALA A 225 -11.03 4.35 0.96
CA ALA A 225 -12.37 4.87 0.69
C ALA A 225 -12.33 6.12 -0.21
N ILE A 226 -11.36 7.00 -0.02
CA ILE A 226 -11.15 8.14 -0.91
C ILE A 226 -10.48 7.71 -2.23
N GLN A 227 -9.40 6.92 -2.15
CA GLN A 227 -8.60 6.56 -3.33
C GLN A 227 -9.40 5.75 -4.36
N LEU A 228 -10.20 4.77 -3.92
CA LEU A 228 -10.97 3.89 -4.81
C LEU A 228 -12.29 4.55 -5.28
N SER A 229 -12.87 5.42 -4.48
CA SER A 229 -14.13 6.09 -4.86
C SER A 229 -13.91 7.36 -5.67
N PHE A 230 -12.73 8.00 -5.58
CA PHE A 230 -12.45 9.22 -6.32
C PHE A 230 -12.67 9.12 -7.84
N PRO A 231 -12.27 8.03 -8.54
CA PRO A 231 -12.56 7.87 -9.97
C PRO A 231 -14.06 7.93 -10.28
N PHE A 232 -14.90 7.32 -9.45
CA PHE A 232 -16.36 7.35 -9.60
C PHE A 232 -16.94 8.72 -9.27
N MET A 233 -16.45 9.39 -8.21
CA MET A 233 -16.83 10.77 -7.88
C MET A 233 -16.49 11.75 -9.01
N ALA A 234 -15.34 11.55 -9.63
CA ALA A 234 -14.90 12.37 -10.76
C ALA A 234 -15.74 12.08 -12.02
N ALA A 235 -16.09 10.82 -12.27
CA ALA A 235 -16.96 10.42 -13.37
C ALA A 235 -18.36 11.05 -13.23
N ASP A 236 -18.95 11.04 -12.03
CA ASP A 236 -20.25 11.69 -11.76
C ASP A 236 -20.22 13.21 -12.06
N LEU A 237 -19.08 13.89 -11.87
CA LEU A 237 -18.94 15.34 -12.05
C LEU A 237 -18.45 15.76 -13.45
N LYS A 238 -17.65 14.93 -14.12
CA LYS A 238 -16.94 15.25 -15.37
C LYS A 238 -17.25 14.31 -16.52
N GLY A 239 -18.02 13.24 -16.27
CA GLY A 239 -18.30 12.15 -17.19
C GLY A 239 -17.29 11.01 -17.11
N ASP A 240 -17.73 9.82 -17.57
CA ASP A 240 -16.99 8.55 -17.44
C ASP A 240 -15.63 8.53 -18.17
N GLY A 241 -15.46 9.39 -19.16
CA GLY A 241 -14.19 9.55 -19.89
C GLY A 241 -13.11 10.35 -19.14
N TYR A 242 -13.41 10.91 -17.95
CA TYR A 242 -12.44 11.73 -17.23
C TYR A 242 -11.30 10.90 -16.65
N ASN A 243 -10.07 11.23 -17.04
CA ASN A 243 -8.88 10.54 -16.55
C ASN A 243 -8.43 11.07 -15.18
N THR A 244 -8.64 10.31 -14.14
CA THR A 244 -8.28 10.65 -12.75
C THR A 244 -6.84 10.30 -12.37
N SER A 245 -6.13 9.53 -13.20
CA SER A 245 -4.78 9.01 -12.89
C SER A 245 -3.74 10.10 -12.59
N PRO A 246 -3.75 11.30 -13.23
CA PRO A 246 -2.82 12.36 -12.87
C PRO A 246 -3.02 12.85 -11.42
N ILE A 247 -4.28 12.95 -10.96
CA ILE A 247 -4.62 13.39 -9.59
C ILE A 247 -4.24 12.29 -8.60
N LEU A 248 -4.55 11.03 -8.90
CA LEU A 248 -4.12 9.89 -8.08
C LEU A 248 -2.59 9.81 -7.99
N SER A 249 -1.87 10.03 -9.09
CA SER A 249 -0.40 10.08 -9.07
C SER A 249 0.12 11.23 -8.22
N ALA A 250 -0.49 12.40 -8.29
CA ALA A 250 -0.12 13.54 -7.45
C ALA A 250 -0.39 13.28 -5.97
N MET A 251 -1.49 12.58 -5.62
CA MET A 251 -1.78 12.10 -4.26
C MET A 251 -0.64 11.18 -3.74
N LEU A 252 -0.13 10.27 -4.58
CA LEU A 252 0.96 9.37 -4.22
C LEU A 252 2.30 10.12 -4.05
N ILE A 253 2.52 11.20 -4.82
CA ILE A 253 3.66 12.09 -4.60
C ILE A 253 3.52 12.81 -3.25
N ALA A 254 2.32 13.29 -2.90
CA ALA A 254 2.06 13.87 -1.59
C ALA A 254 2.31 12.85 -0.45
N ALA A 255 1.94 11.58 -0.65
CA ALA A 255 2.26 10.50 0.26
C ALA A 255 3.79 10.32 0.43
N THR A 256 4.53 10.34 -0.68
CA THR A 256 6.00 10.25 -0.64
C THR A 256 6.61 11.40 0.17
N ILE A 257 6.11 12.63 -0.01
CA ILE A 257 6.53 13.80 0.78
C ILE A 257 6.24 13.58 2.27
N GLY A 258 5.06 13.04 2.62
CA GLY A 258 4.70 12.68 3.99
C GLY A 258 5.71 11.73 4.63
N GLY A 259 6.07 10.66 3.91
CA GLY A 259 7.05 9.68 4.37
C GLY A 259 8.45 10.26 4.56
N VAL A 260 8.93 11.04 3.59
CA VAL A 260 10.26 11.70 3.68
C VAL A 260 10.32 12.71 4.82
N THR A 261 9.25 13.45 5.06
CA THR A 261 9.19 14.48 6.11
C THR A 261 8.87 13.91 7.50
N TYR A 262 8.54 12.63 7.62
CA TYR A 262 8.21 11.99 8.91
C TYR A 262 9.26 12.25 9.99
N GLY A 263 10.55 12.10 9.67
CA GLY A 263 11.65 12.34 10.61
C GLY A 263 11.66 13.77 11.17
N CYS A 264 11.39 14.76 10.32
CA CYS A 264 11.30 16.17 10.71
C CYS A 264 10.06 16.42 11.60
N PHE A 265 8.92 15.82 11.25
CA PHE A 265 7.71 15.90 12.08
C PHE A 265 7.91 15.26 13.44
N MET A 266 8.52 14.08 13.47
CA MET A 266 8.81 13.38 14.72
C MET A 266 9.79 14.14 15.60
N ALA A 267 10.83 14.77 15.03
CA ALA A 267 11.77 15.59 15.75
C ALA A 267 11.16 16.87 16.35
N LYS A 268 10.22 17.51 15.60
CA LYS A 268 9.60 18.78 16.01
C LYS A 268 8.39 18.59 16.92
N PHE A 269 7.52 17.61 16.63
CA PHE A 269 6.23 17.43 17.31
C PHE A 269 6.19 16.18 18.19
N GLY A 270 7.19 15.28 18.08
CA GLY A 270 7.30 14.06 18.87
C GLY A 270 6.02 13.22 18.83
N ARG A 271 5.48 12.93 20.02
CA ARG A 271 4.24 12.15 20.19
C ARG A 271 3.00 12.76 19.52
N PHE A 272 2.98 14.07 19.27
CA PHE A 272 1.86 14.74 18.60
C PHE A 272 1.83 14.50 17.09
N THR A 273 2.83 13.86 16.52
CA THR A 273 2.88 13.51 15.09
C THR A 273 1.68 12.64 14.69
N LEU A 274 1.27 11.69 15.55
CA LEU A 274 0.08 10.87 15.33
C LEU A 274 -1.19 11.72 15.24
N GLN A 275 -1.41 12.61 16.21
CA GLN A 275 -2.59 13.46 16.27
C GLN A 275 -2.68 14.41 15.08
N ILE A 276 -1.55 14.99 14.68
CA ILE A 276 -1.45 15.85 13.48
C ILE A 276 -1.88 15.03 12.24
N GLY A 277 -1.35 13.82 12.08
CA GLY A 277 -1.73 12.94 10.98
C GLY A 277 -3.23 12.64 10.96
N LEU A 278 -3.82 12.25 12.11
CA LEU A 278 -5.25 11.96 12.23
C LEU A 278 -6.14 13.16 11.91
N VAL A 279 -5.78 14.35 12.40
CA VAL A 279 -6.51 15.58 12.11
C VAL A 279 -6.44 15.94 10.63
N LEU A 280 -5.27 15.79 9.98
CA LEU A 280 -5.11 16.02 8.55
C LEU A 280 -5.93 15.01 7.71
N MET A 281 -5.99 13.72 8.11
CA MET A 281 -6.88 12.74 7.47
C MET A 281 -8.35 13.16 7.61
N ALA A 282 -8.78 13.56 8.80
CA ALA A 282 -10.15 14.02 9.03
C ALA A 282 -10.49 15.28 8.21
N ILE A 283 -9.58 16.25 8.10
CA ILE A 283 -9.74 17.42 7.23
C ILE A 283 -9.91 16.98 5.77
N SER A 284 -9.09 16.04 5.29
CA SER A 284 -9.23 15.48 3.95
C SER A 284 -10.63 14.90 3.73
N ASN A 285 -11.11 14.07 4.67
CA ASN A 285 -12.44 13.47 4.62
C ASN A 285 -13.55 14.51 4.53
N PHE A 286 -13.49 15.57 5.34
CA PHE A 286 -14.48 16.64 5.30
C PHE A 286 -14.39 17.46 4.01
N LEU A 287 -13.19 17.70 3.46
CA LEU A 287 -13.04 18.36 2.16
C LEU A 287 -13.70 17.54 1.04
N VAL A 288 -13.53 16.22 1.05
CA VAL A 288 -14.18 15.32 0.08
C VAL A 288 -15.70 15.32 0.33
N ALA A 289 -16.14 15.07 1.55
CA ALA A 289 -17.56 14.92 1.90
C ALA A 289 -18.39 16.17 1.59
N PHE A 290 -17.85 17.35 1.88
CA PHE A 290 -18.54 18.64 1.69
C PHE A 290 -18.16 19.33 0.38
N SER A 291 -17.56 18.62 -0.57
CA SER A 291 -17.23 19.20 -1.87
C SER A 291 -18.47 19.66 -2.65
N ASN A 292 -19.65 19.02 -2.43
CA ASN A 292 -20.95 19.42 -3.00
C ASN A 292 -20.89 19.78 -4.50
N GLY A 293 -20.20 18.95 -5.30
CA GLY A 293 -20.00 19.20 -6.72
C GLY A 293 -18.85 20.17 -7.06
N ASN A 294 -18.18 20.76 -6.08
CA ASN A 294 -16.97 21.55 -6.31
C ASN A 294 -15.77 20.65 -6.53
N PHE A 295 -15.41 20.45 -7.80
CA PHE A 295 -14.32 19.57 -8.20
C PHE A 295 -12.96 20.00 -7.63
N GLY A 296 -12.71 21.30 -7.46
CA GLY A 296 -11.47 21.80 -6.87
C GLY A 296 -11.33 21.40 -5.38
N MET A 297 -12.43 21.47 -4.62
CA MET A 297 -12.44 21.04 -3.22
C MET A 297 -12.28 19.53 -3.09
N LEU A 298 -12.90 18.76 -3.99
CA LEU A 298 -12.71 17.30 -4.09
C LEU A 298 -11.24 16.95 -4.33
N ILE A 299 -10.58 17.59 -5.30
CA ILE A 299 -9.15 17.37 -5.59
C ILE A 299 -8.29 17.70 -4.37
N LEU A 300 -8.54 18.81 -3.69
CA LEU A 300 -7.77 19.19 -2.48
C LEU A 300 -7.87 18.11 -1.40
N GLY A 301 -9.06 17.57 -1.17
CA GLY A 301 -9.25 16.47 -0.23
C GLY A 301 -8.47 15.22 -0.65
N VAL A 302 -8.57 14.82 -1.91
CA VAL A 302 -7.84 13.64 -2.45
C VAL A 302 -6.32 13.82 -2.37
N LEU A 303 -5.79 14.98 -2.69
CA LEU A 303 -4.36 15.24 -2.59
C LEU A 303 -3.87 15.21 -1.14
N LEU A 304 -4.70 15.72 -0.23
CA LEU A 304 -4.34 15.80 1.19
C LEU A 304 -4.27 14.43 1.85
N ILE A 305 -5.15 13.47 1.51
CA ILE A 305 -5.22 12.16 2.20
C ILE A 305 -3.93 11.35 2.09
N GLY A 306 -3.17 11.50 1.01
CA GLY A 306 -1.93 10.79 0.79
C GLY A 306 -0.87 11.09 1.85
N PHE A 307 -0.69 12.36 2.18
CA PHE A 307 0.35 12.85 3.07
C PHE A 307 0.24 12.31 4.51
N PRO A 308 -0.89 12.40 5.24
CA PRO A 308 -0.96 12.05 6.65
C PRO A 308 -0.85 10.56 6.93
N LEU A 309 -1.31 9.67 6.03
CA LEU A 309 -1.16 8.23 6.23
C LEU A 309 0.32 7.84 6.35
N GLN A 310 1.19 8.48 5.56
CA GLN A 310 2.63 8.23 5.58
C GLN A 310 3.35 8.89 6.77
N LEU A 311 2.69 9.77 7.51
CA LEU A 311 3.15 10.20 8.83
C LEU A 311 2.78 9.21 9.93
N ILE A 312 1.59 8.61 9.84
CA ILE A 312 1.05 7.73 10.89
C ILE A 312 1.67 6.33 10.81
N SER A 313 1.83 5.76 9.60
CA SER A 313 2.35 4.40 9.43
C SER A 313 3.71 4.17 10.10
N PRO A 314 4.75 5.00 9.87
CA PRO A 314 6.03 4.83 10.59
C PRO A 314 5.90 5.03 12.09
N PHE A 315 4.99 5.91 12.54
CA PHE A 315 4.74 6.11 13.96
C PHE A 315 4.26 4.82 14.64
N ILE A 316 3.35 4.07 14.00
CA ILE A 316 2.86 2.77 14.50
C ILE A 316 4.04 1.79 14.65
N PHE A 317 4.88 1.66 13.62
CA PHE A 317 6.02 0.74 13.66
C PHE A 317 7.09 1.15 14.68
N ASN A 318 7.25 2.45 14.99
CA ASN A 318 8.14 2.93 16.04
C ASN A 318 7.71 2.54 17.46
N GLN A 319 6.47 2.06 17.67
CA GLN A 319 6.03 1.53 18.95
C GLN A 319 6.43 0.06 19.18
N LEU A 320 6.93 -0.66 18.15
CA LEU A 320 7.27 -2.08 18.24
C LEU A 320 8.15 -2.47 19.43
N PRO A 321 9.21 -1.70 19.79
CA PRO A 321 10.04 -2.05 20.94
C PRO A 321 9.29 -2.06 22.28
N LYS A 322 8.19 -1.28 22.38
CA LYS A 322 7.33 -1.22 23.57
C LYS A 322 6.26 -2.32 23.57
N LEU A 323 6.03 -2.97 22.44
CA LEU A 323 4.92 -3.91 22.23
C LEU A 323 5.36 -5.37 22.34
N ALA A 324 6.62 -5.66 22.02
CA ALA A 324 7.12 -7.02 21.98
C ALA A 324 8.62 -7.13 22.23
N PRO A 325 9.07 -8.27 22.79
CA PRO A 325 10.49 -8.61 22.89
C PRO A 325 11.15 -8.54 21.50
N LEU A 326 12.44 -8.22 21.44
CA LEU A 326 13.20 -8.09 20.20
C LEU A 326 13.02 -9.31 19.28
N ALA A 327 13.08 -10.52 19.84
CA ALA A 327 12.90 -11.78 19.10
C ALA A 327 11.50 -11.94 18.46
N ARG A 328 10.50 -11.21 18.92
CA ARG A 328 9.10 -11.30 18.44
C ARG A 328 8.61 -10.04 17.68
N GLN A 329 9.43 -9.02 17.54
CA GLN A 329 9.06 -7.79 16.83
C GLN A 329 8.73 -8.05 15.36
N SER A 330 9.43 -8.98 14.69
CA SER A 330 9.11 -9.38 13.32
C SER A 330 7.71 -9.98 13.21
N LEU A 331 7.31 -10.82 14.16
CA LEU A 331 5.94 -11.38 14.20
C LEU A 331 4.89 -10.26 14.38
N VAL A 332 5.13 -9.33 15.30
CA VAL A 332 4.20 -8.21 15.54
C VAL A 332 4.12 -7.30 14.32
N THR A 333 5.24 -7.04 13.65
CA THR A 333 5.25 -6.31 12.37
C THR A 333 4.37 -6.99 11.33
N SER A 334 4.50 -8.32 11.19
CA SER A 334 3.67 -9.10 10.26
C SER A 334 2.18 -9.03 10.59
N ILE A 335 1.82 -9.10 11.87
CA ILE A 335 0.42 -8.98 12.32
C ILE A 335 -0.16 -7.61 11.95
N ILE A 336 0.58 -6.52 12.19
CA ILE A 336 0.15 -5.17 11.82
C ILE A 336 0.02 -5.02 10.30
N LEU A 337 0.95 -5.57 9.52
CA LEU A 337 0.90 -5.57 8.06
C LEU A 337 -0.29 -6.37 7.53
N ILE A 338 -0.66 -7.47 8.19
CA ILE A 338 -1.90 -8.20 7.88
C ILE A 338 -3.11 -7.27 8.06
N GLY A 339 -3.15 -6.50 9.16
CA GLY A 339 -4.19 -5.50 9.39
C GLY A 339 -4.32 -4.50 8.23
N PHE A 340 -3.20 -3.94 7.75
CA PHE A 340 -3.20 -3.06 6.59
C PHE A 340 -3.77 -3.74 5.33
N ASN A 341 -3.30 -4.93 4.99
CA ASN A 341 -3.73 -5.64 3.77
C ASN A 341 -5.20 -6.10 3.84
N VAL A 342 -5.63 -6.59 4.99
CA VAL A 342 -7.04 -6.95 5.23
C VAL A 342 -7.91 -5.71 5.12
N GLY A 343 -7.48 -4.58 5.70
CA GLY A 343 -8.17 -3.29 5.57
C GLY A 343 -8.38 -2.88 4.13
N VAL A 344 -7.34 -2.98 3.29
CA VAL A 344 -7.46 -2.72 1.84
C VAL A 344 -8.51 -3.62 1.19
N PHE A 345 -8.47 -4.92 1.46
CA PHE A 345 -9.35 -5.89 0.80
C PHE A 345 -10.82 -5.71 1.20
N ILE A 346 -11.08 -5.48 2.49
CA ILE A 346 -12.47 -5.37 2.99
C ILE A 346 -13.08 -3.98 2.79
N GLU A 347 -12.29 -2.96 2.45
CA GLU A 347 -12.74 -1.58 2.35
C GLU A 347 -14.00 -1.43 1.48
N PRO A 348 -14.07 -1.93 0.22
CA PRO A 348 -15.26 -1.73 -0.62
C PRO A 348 -16.53 -2.34 0.00
N ILE A 349 -16.36 -3.47 0.69
CA ILE A 349 -17.45 -4.18 1.35
C ILE A 349 -17.92 -3.39 2.57
N VAL A 350 -16.99 -2.88 3.38
CA VAL A 350 -17.28 -2.10 4.60
C VAL A 350 -17.97 -0.80 4.24
N VAL A 351 -17.48 -0.06 3.24
CA VAL A 351 -18.07 1.21 2.79
C VAL A 351 -19.47 0.98 2.25
N ALA A 352 -19.67 -0.03 1.38
CA ALA A 352 -20.98 -0.35 0.83
C ALA A 352 -21.98 -0.80 1.92
N ALA A 353 -21.54 -1.67 2.86
CA ALA A 353 -22.39 -2.14 3.95
C ALA A 353 -22.76 -0.99 4.90
N PHE A 354 -21.84 -0.11 5.23
CA PHE A 354 -22.09 1.03 6.09
C PHE A 354 -23.03 2.04 5.41
N ALA A 355 -22.82 2.34 4.13
CA ALA A 355 -23.73 3.19 3.35
C ALA A 355 -25.17 2.64 3.37
N LYS A 356 -25.33 1.31 3.23
CA LYS A 356 -26.64 0.64 3.33
C LYS A 356 -27.26 0.81 4.72
N MET A 357 -26.48 0.69 5.80
CA MET A 357 -26.98 0.86 7.17
C MET A 357 -27.51 2.27 7.44
N ILE A 358 -26.90 3.31 6.85
CA ILE A 358 -27.32 4.70 7.02
C ILE A 358 -28.36 5.16 5.96
N GLY A 359 -28.97 4.21 5.24
CA GLY A 359 -30.07 4.50 4.29
C GLY A 359 -29.61 4.94 2.90
N HIS A 360 -28.34 4.83 2.56
CA HIS A 360 -27.76 5.18 1.25
C HIS A 360 -27.34 3.93 0.46
N GLY A 361 -27.94 2.78 0.72
CA GLY A 361 -27.68 1.53 0.00
C GLY A 361 -28.27 1.51 -1.39
N GLY A 362 -27.54 0.89 -2.35
CA GLY A 362 -27.99 0.75 -3.75
C GLY A 362 -27.54 1.88 -4.68
N GLY A 363 -26.79 2.86 -4.16
CA GLY A 363 -26.16 3.91 -4.96
C GLY A 363 -24.82 3.48 -5.59
N SER A 364 -24.22 4.39 -6.38
CA SER A 364 -22.87 4.22 -6.93
C SER A 364 -21.81 4.20 -5.82
N ALA A 365 -20.57 3.79 -6.15
CA ALA A 365 -19.45 3.90 -5.21
C ALA A 365 -19.24 5.34 -4.74
N ALA A 366 -19.43 6.32 -5.60
CA ALA A 366 -19.36 7.73 -5.24
C ALA A 366 -20.42 8.09 -4.18
N SER A 367 -21.68 7.71 -4.39
CA SER A 367 -22.77 7.95 -3.44
C SER A 367 -22.51 7.31 -2.08
N SER A 368 -22.06 6.05 -2.07
CA SER A 368 -21.71 5.32 -0.85
C SER A 368 -20.56 6.00 -0.12
N ALA A 369 -19.54 6.46 -0.83
CA ALA A 369 -18.39 7.12 -0.26
C ALA A 369 -18.76 8.52 0.31
N TYR A 370 -19.50 9.35 -0.42
CA TYR A 370 -19.98 10.64 0.09
C TYR A 370 -20.79 10.48 1.39
N ALA A 371 -21.57 9.40 1.49
CA ALA A 371 -22.35 9.10 2.69
C ALA A 371 -21.47 8.62 3.87
N THR A 372 -20.41 7.86 3.62
CA THR A 372 -19.61 7.20 4.68
C THR A 372 -18.39 8.02 5.14
N ILE A 373 -17.71 8.71 4.23
CA ILE A 373 -16.48 9.47 4.51
C ILE A 373 -16.61 10.47 5.68
N PRO A 374 -17.73 11.22 5.86
CA PRO A 374 -17.86 12.13 7.00
C PRO A 374 -17.81 11.42 8.35
N TYR A 375 -18.36 10.21 8.44
CA TYR A 375 -18.32 9.40 9.66
C TYR A 375 -16.90 8.89 9.95
N LEU A 376 -16.17 8.44 8.91
CA LEU A 376 -14.77 8.06 9.05
C LEU A 376 -13.93 9.23 9.57
N GLY A 377 -14.09 10.43 8.98
CA GLY A 377 -13.45 11.65 9.45
C GLY A 377 -13.78 12.01 10.89
N SER A 378 -15.05 11.83 11.31
CA SER A 378 -15.50 12.07 12.67
C SER A 378 -14.83 11.10 13.66
N VAL A 379 -14.74 9.81 13.31
CA VAL A 379 -14.05 8.80 14.13
C VAL A 379 -12.56 9.14 14.27
N LEU A 380 -11.89 9.58 13.20
CA LEU A 380 -10.48 10.02 13.26
C LEU A 380 -10.29 11.18 14.23
N LEU A 381 -11.19 12.18 14.23
CA LEU A 381 -11.13 13.30 15.19
C LEU A 381 -11.34 12.82 16.62
N ILE A 382 -12.28 11.92 16.86
CA ILE A 382 -12.52 11.35 18.19
C ILE A 382 -11.26 10.63 18.68
N ILE A 383 -10.64 9.79 17.84
CA ILE A 383 -9.39 9.11 18.18
C ILE A 383 -8.26 10.11 18.44
N ALA A 384 -8.15 11.18 17.63
CA ALA A 384 -7.16 12.22 17.85
C ALA A 384 -7.36 12.91 19.22
N ILE A 385 -8.58 13.25 19.59
CA ILE A 385 -8.90 13.87 20.88
C ILE A 385 -8.58 12.91 22.05
N ILE A 386 -9.00 11.64 21.95
CA ILE A 386 -8.73 10.63 22.98
C ILE A 386 -7.22 10.49 23.20
N THR A 387 -6.44 10.38 22.12
CA THR A 387 -4.99 10.23 22.21
C THR A 387 -4.30 11.49 22.77
N VAL A 388 -4.81 12.68 22.52
CA VAL A 388 -4.32 13.94 23.18
C VAL A 388 -4.57 13.89 24.67
N ILE A 389 -5.79 13.51 25.10
CA ILE A 389 -6.17 13.44 26.51
C ILE A 389 -5.31 12.41 27.26
N THR A 390 -5.09 11.24 26.64
CA THR A 390 -4.28 10.16 27.21
C THR A 390 -2.81 10.60 27.36
N ASN A 391 -2.26 11.26 26.35
CA ASN A 391 -0.89 11.75 26.40
C ASN A 391 -0.69 12.82 27.49
N ARG A 392 -1.67 13.68 27.76
CA ARG A 392 -1.60 14.67 28.86
C ARG A 392 -1.66 14.04 30.24
N LYS A 393 -2.35 12.89 30.40
CA LYS A 393 -2.41 12.18 31.70
C LYS A 393 -1.09 11.47 32.06
N GLN A 394 -0.27 11.15 31.07
CA GLN A 394 1.07 10.54 31.31
C GLN A 394 2.14 11.58 31.69
N GLU A 395 1.85 12.88 31.58
CA GLU A 395 2.72 13.98 32.00
C GLU A 395 2.49 14.43 33.44
N LYS A 396 1.40 14.05 34.05
CA LYS A 396 1.07 14.32 35.46
C LYS A 396 1.37 13.10 36.32
#